data_e42adfcd30ea3e6b3c309afe835dd4f7
#
_entry.id   e42adfcd30ea3e6b3c309afe835dd4f7
#
_cell.length_a   1.000
_cell.length_b   1.000
_cell.length_c   1.000
_cell.angle_alpha   90.00
_cell.angle_beta   90.00
_cell.angle_gamma   90.00
#
_symmetry.space_group_name_H-M   'P 1'
#
loop_
_entity.id
_entity.type
_entity.pdbx_description
1 polymer ?
#
loop_
_entity_poly.entity_id
_entity_poly.type
_entity_poly.pdbx_seq_one_letter_code
_entity_poly.pdbx_strand_id
1 'polypeptide(L)' 'MIVQNAATCLSCGDFIVSKHRHDFVECTCGAIAVDGGQDYLRRIGDFTNATDHSWSLD' A
#
# COMPACT_ATOMS: atom_id res chain seq x y z
N MET A 1 -4.13 15.00 -5.57
CA MET A 1 -4.76 14.46 -4.35
C MET A 1 -4.80 12.94 -4.41
N ILE A 2 -4.26 12.28 -3.40
CA ILE A 2 -4.29 10.82 -3.33
C ILE A 2 -5.68 10.36 -2.95
N VAL A 3 -6.26 9.46 -3.74
CA VAL A 3 -7.58 8.92 -3.47
C VAL A 3 -7.48 7.59 -2.72
N GLN A 4 -6.54 6.74 -3.13
CA GLN A 4 -6.37 5.43 -2.52
C GLN A 4 -4.89 5.11 -2.42
N ASN A 5 -4.49 4.56 -1.28
CA ASN A 5 -3.14 4.08 -1.01
C ASN A 5 -3.26 2.61 -0.60
N ALA A 6 -3.15 1.72 -1.57
CA ALA A 6 -3.45 0.30 -1.38
C ALA A 6 -2.63 -0.58 -2.30
N ALA A 7 -2.50 -1.84 -1.93
CA ALA A 7 -1.82 -2.84 -2.75
C ALA A 7 -2.27 -4.25 -2.36
N THR A 8 -2.09 -5.20 -3.27
CA THR A 8 -2.30 -6.63 -3.00
C THR A 8 -0.96 -7.33 -3.06
N CYS A 9 -0.61 -8.04 -1.99
CA CYS A 9 0.57 -8.90 -1.99
C CYS A 9 0.25 -10.19 -2.73
N LEU A 10 1.02 -10.52 -3.76
CA LEU A 10 0.78 -11.73 -4.53
C LEU A 10 1.30 -12.98 -3.83
N SER A 11 2.18 -12.83 -2.83
CA SER A 11 2.69 -13.97 -2.06
C SER A 11 1.68 -14.50 -1.06
N CYS A 12 0.98 -13.60 -0.33
CA CYS A 12 0.01 -14.02 0.70
C CYS A 12 -1.43 -13.69 0.33
N GLY A 13 -1.66 -12.93 -0.73
CA GLY A 13 -2.99 -12.56 -1.19
C GLY A 13 -3.66 -11.44 -0.40
N ASP A 14 -2.95 -10.82 0.56
CA ASP A 14 -3.54 -9.75 1.36
C ASP A 14 -3.74 -8.48 0.54
N PHE A 15 -4.90 -7.88 0.70
CA PHE A 15 -5.19 -6.54 0.21
C PHE A 15 -5.01 -5.58 1.39
N ILE A 16 -4.03 -4.67 1.28
CA ILE A 16 -3.69 -3.73 2.35
C ILE A 16 -4.01 -2.31 1.93
N VAL A 17 -4.52 -1.51 2.86
CA VAL A 17 -4.92 -0.12 2.61
C VAL A 17 -4.37 0.76 3.72
N SER A 18 -3.63 1.81 3.36
CA SER A 18 -3.21 2.84 4.31
C SER A 18 -4.27 3.95 4.29
N LYS A 19 -4.91 4.21 5.43
CA LYS A 19 -6.07 5.11 5.52
C LYS A 19 -5.75 6.49 6.06
N HIS A 20 -4.67 6.59 6.82
CA HIS A 20 -4.30 7.83 7.50
C HIS A 20 -2.84 8.16 7.29
N ARG A 21 -2.48 9.42 7.52
CA ARG A 21 -1.08 9.80 7.59
C ARG A 21 -0.38 8.95 8.65
N HIS A 22 0.77 8.39 8.32
CA HIS A 22 1.55 7.50 9.20
C HIS A 22 0.86 6.17 9.52
N ASP A 23 -0.15 5.79 8.73
CA ASP A 23 -0.78 4.49 8.87
C ASP A 23 0.03 3.44 8.11
N PHE A 24 0.98 2.84 8.80
CA PHE A 24 1.85 1.78 8.25
C PHE A 24 1.09 0.46 8.28
N VAL A 25 0.77 -0.07 7.09
CA VAL A 25 0.03 -1.32 6.96
C VAL A 25 0.88 -2.33 6.20
N GLU A 26 1.18 -3.45 6.86
CA GLU A 26 2.00 -4.52 6.32
C GLU A 26 1.13 -5.73 5.99
N CYS A 27 1.45 -6.45 4.91
CA CYS A 27 0.73 -7.68 4.58
C CYS A 27 1.08 -8.80 5.57
N THR A 28 0.28 -9.87 5.57
CA THR A 28 0.43 -10.97 6.53
C THR A 28 1.82 -11.61 6.46
N CYS A 29 2.39 -11.77 5.27
CA CYS A 29 3.72 -12.37 5.10
C CYS A 29 4.86 -11.36 5.28
N GLY A 30 4.56 -10.07 5.41
CA GLY A 30 5.58 -9.04 5.61
C GLY A 30 6.35 -8.66 4.36
N ALA A 31 5.97 -9.15 3.18
CA ALA A 31 6.73 -8.88 1.96
C ALA A 31 6.61 -7.44 1.49
N ILE A 32 5.46 -6.81 1.69
CA ILE A 32 5.20 -5.42 1.31
C ILE A 32 4.47 -4.67 2.41
N ALA A 33 4.55 -3.35 2.35
CA ALA A 33 3.78 -2.48 3.22
C ALA A 33 3.45 -1.18 2.49
N VAL A 34 2.38 -0.52 2.91
CA VAL A 34 2.01 0.82 2.42
C VAL A 34 1.85 1.75 3.61
N ASP A 35 2.16 3.02 3.41
CA ASP A 35 2.14 4.03 4.47
C ASP A 35 1.82 5.39 3.87
N GLY A 36 1.31 6.29 4.68
CA GLY A 36 1.07 7.68 4.30
C GLY A 36 -0.38 8.03 4.03
N GLY A 37 -1.27 7.07 3.98
CA GLY A 37 -2.70 7.31 3.77
C GLY A 37 -2.94 8.11 2.51
N GLN A 38 -3.65 9.24 2.64
CA GLN A 38 -3.95 10.14 1.53
C GLN A 38 -3.00 11.34 1.46
N ASP A 39 -1.98 11.39 2.34
CA ASP A 39 -1.02 12.48 2.35
C ASP A 39 0.18 12.22 1.47
N TYR A 40 0.68 10.98 1.46
CA TYR A 40 1.79 10.58 0.60
C TYR A 40 1.74 9.08 0.35
N LEU A 41 2.36 8.66 -0.74
CA LEU A 41 2.45 7.23 -1.10
C LEU A 41 3.83 6.71 -0.74
N ARG A 42 3.93 5.98 0.35
CA ARG A 42 5.16 5.33 0.76
C ARG A 42 5.02 3.83 0.63
N ARG A 43 5.95 3.20 -0.06
CA ARG A 43 5.95 1.76 -0.30
C ARG A 43 7.22 1.15 0.25
N ILE A 44 7.05 0.03 0.93
CA ILE A 44 8.16 -0.73 1.52
C ILE A 44 8.06 -2.16 1.00
N GLY A 45 9.20 -2.74 0.64
CA GLY A 45 9.27 -4.12 0.20
C GLY A 45 9.31 -4.27 -1.31
N ASP A 46 9.12 -5.51 -1.76
CA ASP A 46 9.27 -5.88 -3.17
C ASP A 46 7.93 -5.83 -3.90
N PHE A 47 7.67 -4.71 -4.59
CA PHE A 47 6.44 -4.53 -5.34
C PHE A 47 6.47 -5.18 -6.73
N THR A 48 7.55 -5.88 -7.10
CA THR A 48 7.54 -6.70 -8.31
C THR A 48 6.63 -7.92 -8.15
N ASN A 49 6.36 -8.32 -6.90
CA ASN A 49 5.43 -9.41 -6.57
C ASN A 49 4.18 -8.87 -5.86
N ALA A 50 3.66 -7.77 -6.37
CA ALA A 50 2.50 -7.12 -5.81
C ALA A 50 1.75 -6.35 -6.88
N THR A 51 0.46 -6.12 -6.66
CA THR A 51 -0.36 -5.26 -7.51
C THR A 51 -0.63 -3.96 -6.75
N ASP A 52 -0.22 -2.84 -7.34
CA ASP A 52 -0.44 -1.53 -6.74
C ASP A 52 -1.80 -1.01 -7.14
N HIS A 53 -2.66 -0.77 -6.16
CA HIS A 53 -4.00 -0.24 -6.36
C HIS A 53 -4.12 1.23 -5.97
N SER A 54 -3.00 1.88 -5.74
CA SER A 54 -3.00 3.30 -5.37
C SER A 54 -3.26 4.18 -6.59
N TRP A 55 -3.97 5.29 -6.38
CA TRP A 55 -4.19 6.26 -7.45
C TRP A 55 -4.51 7.63 -6.85
N SER A 56 -4.35 8.65 -7.69
CA SER A 56 -4.57 10.03 -7.28
C SER A 56 -5.29 10.81 -8.37
N LEU A 57 -5.95 11.89 -7.95
CA LEU A 57 -6.55 12.89 -8.84
C LEU A 57 -5.64 14.11 -8.88
N ASP A 58 -5.36 14.59 -10.07
CA ASP A 58 -4.57 15.81 -10.26
C ASP A 58 -5.44 17.05 -10.35
#